data_1805fa0f52f5bde9904f1d13ce503b0e
#
_entry.id   1805fa0f52f5bde9904f1d13ce503b0e
#
_cell.length_a   1.000
_cell.length_b   1.000
_cell.length_c   1.000
_cell.angle_alpha   90.00
_cell.angle_beta   90.00
_cell.angle_gamma   90.00
#
_symmetry.space_group_name_H-M   'P 1'
#
loop_
_entity.id
_entity.type
_entity.pdbx_description
1 polymer ?
#
loop_
_entity_poly.entity_id
_entity_poly.type
_entity_poly.pdbx_seq_one_letter_code
_entity_poly.pdbx_strand_id
1 'polypeptide(L)'
;ESFNMEDTTIITHLWQMKEKGYFKNVNGFIFGRPLMYNSWSNRTYEDAVMWVLDDLDVPIIFNSDIGHKGPQFPIIEGAKAKIISSNGKGILEYI
;
A
#
# COMPACT_ATOMS: atom_id res chain seq x y z
N GLU A 1 2.30 2.68 -4.61
CA GLU A 1 1.30 3.70 -4.94
C GLU A 1 0.35 3.23 -6.04
N SER A 2 -0.78 3.90 -6.18
CA SER A 2 -1.70 3.66 -7.29
C SER A 2 -2.16 4.99 -7.89
N PHE A 3 -2.43 4.97 -9.18
CA PHE A 3 -2.89 6.14 -9.92
C PHE A 3 -3.96 5.69 -10.92
N ASN A 4 -5.13 6.32 -10.85
CA ASN A 4 -6.24 6.07 -11.77
C ASN A 4 -6.56 4.57 -11.92
N MET A 5 -6.72 3.88 -10.80
CA MET A 5 -7.04 2.46 -10.79
C MET A 5 -8.39 2.19 -10.17
N GLU A 6 -9.06 1.17 -10.70
CA GLU A 6 -10.28 0.64 -10.11
C GLU A 6 -9.95 -0.45 -9.09
N ASP A 7 -10.90 -0.77 -8.22
CA ASP A 7 -10.77 -1.80 -7.21
C ASP A 7 -10.37 -3.16 -7.81
N THR A 8 -11.02 -3.56 -8.90
CA THR A 8 -10.72 -4.84 -9.56
C THR A 8 -9.31 -4.88 -10.14
N THR A 9 -8.81 -3.75 -10.64
CA THR A 9 -7.45 -3.64 -11.15
C THR A 9 -6.42 -3.81 -10.03
N ILE A 10 -6.67 -3.16 -8.90
CA ILE A 10 -5.80 -3.27 -7.72
C ILE A 10 -5.76 -4.70 -7.22
N ILE A 11 -6.91 -5.33 -7.07
CA ILE A 11 -7.02 -6.72 -6.63
C ILE A 11 -6.25 -7.63 -7.57
N THR A 12 -6.46 -7.48 -8.87
CA THR A 12 -5.81 -8.33 -9.88
C THR A 12 -4.29 -8.18 -9.84
N HIS A 13 -3.78 -6.95 -9.80
CA HIS A 13 -2.34 -6.72 -9.75
C HIS A 13 -1.70 -7.27 -8.49
N LEU A 14 -2.30 -7.01 -7.32
CA LEU A 14 -1.78 -7.54 -6.06
C LEU A 14 -1.83 -9.06 -6.02
N TRP A 15 -2.92 -9.63 -6.52
CA TRP A 15 -3.07 -11.09 -6.61
C TRP A 15 -1.97 -11.69 -7.48
N GLN A 16 -1.70 -11.10 -8.64
CA GLN A 16 -0.64 -11.59 -9.53
C GLN A 16 0.74 -11.54 -8.86
N MET A 17 1.04 -10.45 -8.17
CA MET A 17 2.31 -10.31 -7.44
C MET A 17 2.42 -11.35 -6.33
N LYS A 18 1.33 -11.56 -5.59
CA LYS A 18 1.27 -12.56 -4.53
C LYS A 18 1.51 -13.96 -5.05
N GLU A 19 0.84 -14.34 -6.15
CA GLU A 19 0.98 -15.66 -6.77
C GLU A 19 2.39 -15.89 -7.31
N LYS A 20 3.06 -14.84 -7.76
CA LYS A 20 4.44 -14.92 -8.25
C LYS A 20 5.47 -14.98 -7.13
N GLY A 21 5.05 -14.88 -5.87
CA GLY A 21 5.93 -14.98 -4.72
C GLY A 21 6.62 -13.68 -4.31
N TYR A 22 6.23 -12.53 -4.86
CA TYR A 22 6.86 -11.25 -4.53
C TYR A 22 6.69 -10.89 -3.05
N PHE A 23 5.64 -11.38 -2.40
CA PHE A 23 5.33 -11.03 -1.01
C PHE A 23 5.84 -12.05 0.01
N LYS A 24 6.53 -13.08 -0.44
CA LYS A 24 6.92 -14.22 0.39
C LYS A 24 7.76 -13.82 1.61
N ASN A 25 8.66 -12.85 1.45
CA ASN A 25 9.58 -12.42 2.51
C ASN A 25 9.39 -10.96 2.91
N VAL A 26 8.23 -10.39 2.63
CA VAL A 26 7.93 -8.99 2.92
C VAL A 26 7.63 -8.83 4.40
N ASN A 27 8.21 -7.82 5.04
CA ASN A 27 8.00 -7.53 6.44
C ASN A 27 6.82 -6.60 6.71
N GLY A 28 6.29 -5.99 5.68
CA GLY A 28 5.15 -5.10 5.79
C GLY A 28 4.89 -4.36 4.49
N PHE A 29 3.81 -3.60 4.45
CA PHE A 29 3.41 -2.82 3.29
C PHE A 29 3.10 -1.39 3.69
N ILE A 30 3.46 -0.47 2.80
CA ILE A 30 3.07 0.93 2.92
C ILE A 30 2.33 1.31 1.66
N PHE A 31 1.12 1.80 1.81
CA PHE A 31 0.32 2.29 0.70
C PHE A 31 0.15 3.80 0.79
N GLY A 32 0.44 4.49 -0.30
CA GLY A 32 0.16 5.91 -0.42
C GLY A 32 -1.32 6.16 -0.60
N ARG A 33 -1.72 7.43 -0.53
CA ARG A 33 -3.10 7.80 -0.82
C ARG A 33 -3.37 7.61 -2.33
N PRO A 34 -4.44 6.89 -2.69
CA PRO A 34 -4.74 6.69 -4.11
C PRO A 34 -5.24 7.98 -4.74
N LEU A 35 -4.81 8.24 -5.97
CA LEU A 35 -5.33 9.34 -6.79
C LEU A 35 -6.25 8.74 -7.86
N MET A 36 -7.47 9.29 -7.98
CA MET A 36 -8.46 8.87 -8.98
C MET A 36 -8.85 7.39 -8.84
N TYR A 37 -9.08 6.96 -7.60
CA TYR A 37 -9.59 5.61 -7.33
C TYR A 37 -11.09 5.54 -7.59
N ASN A 38 -11.53 4.48 -8.23
CA ASN A 38 -12.94 4.18 -8.48
C ASN A 38 -13.29 2.75 -8.08
N SER A 39 -14.53 2.52 -7.67
CA SER A 39 -15.01 1.19 -7.37
C SER A 39 -16.36 0.95 -8.03
N TRP A 40 -16.53 -0.22 -8.63
CA TRP A 40 -17.79 -0.67 -9.19
C TRP A 40 -18.78 -1.16 -8.12
N SER A 41 -18.26 -1.51 -6.93
CA SER A 41 -19.04 -2.18 -5.87
C SER A 41 -19.02 -1.45 -4.55
N ASN A 42 -18.75 -0.14 -4.54
CA ASN A 42 -18.57 0.66 -3.32
C ASN A 42 -17.48 0.12 -2.39
N ARG A 43 -16.52 -0.62 -2.94
CA ARG A 43 -15.39 -1.12 -2.18
C ARG A 43 -14.37 0.00 -1.99
N THR A 44 -13.92 0.23 -0.76
CA THR A 44 -12.88 1.22 -0.51
C THR A 44 -11.52 0.72 -1.01
N TYR A 45 -10.57 1.63 -1.12
CA TYR A 45 -9.20 1.28 -1.48
C TYR A 45 -8.62 0.27 -0.48
N GLU A 46 -8.82 0.51 0.81
CA GLU A 46 -8.38 -0.38 1.87
C GLU A 46 -9.02 -1.76 1.73
N ASP A 47 -10.31 -1.82 1.44
CA ASP A 47 -11.02 -3.08 1.23
C ASP A 47 -10.42 -3.88 0.08
N ALA A 48 -10.08 -3.20 -1.02
CA ALA A 48 -9.51 -3.85 -2.19
C ALA A 48 -8.13 -4.44 -1.87
N VAL A 49 -7.30 -3.69 -1.15
CA VAL A 49 -5.97 -4.16 -0.74
C VAL A 49 -6.09 -5.33 0.22
N MET A 50 -6.94 -5.22 1.23
CA MET A 50 -7.12 -6.26 2.24
C MET A 50 -7.75 -7.53 1.67
N TRP A 51 -8.52 -7.43 0.60
CA TRP A 51 -9.04 -8.61 -0.10
C TRP A 51 -7.93 -9.58 -0.49
N VAL A 52 -6.76 -9.06 -0.87
CA VAL A 52 -5.62 -9.88 -1.30
C VAL A 52 -4.65 -10.14 -0.17
N LEU A 53 -4.38 -9.16 0.69
CA LEU A 53 -3.28 -9.20 1.65
C LEU A 53 -3.71 -9.60 3.07
N ASP A 54 -4.98 -9.82 3.29
CA ASP A 54 -5.55 -10.11 4.61
C ASP A 54 -4.94 -11.34 5.30
N ASP A 55 -4.57 -12.35 4.53
CA ASP A 55 -3.99 -13.58 5.06
C ASP A 55 -2.48 -13.50 5.32
N LEU A 56 -1.84 -12.39 4.98
CA LEU A 56 -0.44 -12.16 5.28
C LEU A 56 -0.33 -11.53 6.67
N ASP A 57 0.43 -12.18 7.54
CA ASP A 57 0.59 -11.72 8.93
C ASP A 57 1.70 -10.67 9.04
N VAL A 58 1.51 -9.54 8.41
CA VAL A 58 2.46 -8.42 8.40
C VAL A 58 1.71 -7.09 8.54
N PRO A 59 2.37 -6.05 9.06
CA PRO A 59 1.76 -4.73 9.16
C PRO A 59 1.46 -4.13 7.79
N ILE A 60 0.30 -3.49 7.68
CA ILE A 60 -0.11 -2.78 6.46
C ILE A 60 -0.51 -1.36 6.86
N ILE A 61 0.18 -0.39 6.28
CA ILE A 61 -0.04 1.03 6.57
C ILE A 61 -0.67 1.70 5.35
N PHE A 62 -1.77 2.40 5.59
CA PHE A 62 -2.49 3.13 4.55
C PHE A 62 -2.33 4.63 4.70
N ASN A 63 -2.69 5.36 3.66
CA ASN A 63 -2.76 6.82 3.63
C ASN A 63 -1.43 7.52 3.92
N SER A 64 -0.33 6.89 3.52
CA SER A 64 1.00 7.48 3.66
C SER A 64 1.21 8.62 2.67
N ASP A 65 2.11 9.54 3.01
CA ASP A 65 2.42 10.72 2.20
C ASP A 65 3.39 10.37 1.07
N ILE A 66 3.01 9.42 0.24
CA ILE A 66 3.78 8.97 -0.92
C ILE A 66 2.85 8.83 -2.12
N GLY A 67 3.39 8.93 -3.33
CA GLY A 67 2.65 8.74 -4.56
C GLY A 67 2.24 10.03 -5.24
N HIS A 68 1.19 9.96 -6.07
CA HIS A 68 0.76 11.08 -6.93
C HIS A 68 -0.10 12.12 -6.22
N LYS A 69 -0.67 11.79 -5.08
CA LYS A 69 -1.56 12.69 -4.34
C LYS A 69 -0.80 13.38 -3.23
N GLY A 70 -0.81 14.72 -3.21
CA GLY A 70 -0.16 15.50 -2.17
C GLY A 70 -0.92 15.51 -0.85
N PRO A 71 -0.25 15.79 0.27
CA PRO A 71 1.18 15.99 0.39
C PRO A 71 1.96 14.69 0.21
N GLN A 72 3.21 14.80 -0.23
CA GLN A 72 4.04 13.63 -0.50
C GLN A 72 5.51 13.93 -0.15
N PHE A 73 6.25 12.89 0.18
CA PHE A 73 7.68 12.98 0.39
C PHE A 73 8.41 11.94 -0.46
N PRO A 74 9.69 12.17 -0.82
CA PRO A 74 10.43 11.21 -1.61
C PRO A 74 10.77 9.96 -0.81
N ILE A 75 10.79 8.82 -1.50
CA ILE A 75 11.21 7.54 -0.93
C ILE A 75 12.50 7.11 -1.62
N ILE A 76 13.46 6.65 -0.82
CA ILE A 76 14.70 6.08 -1.33
C ILE A 76 14.51 4.57 -1.47
N GLU A 77 14.37 4.10 -2.68
CA GLU A 77 14.20 2.67 -2.94
C GLU A 77 15.51 1.92 -2.64
N GLY A 78 15.37 0.75 -2.05
CA GLY A 78 16.51 -0.07 -1.67
C GLY A 78 17.20 0.31 -0.36
N ALA A 79 16.84 1.45 0.24
CA ALA A 79 17.37 1.85 1.53
C ALA A 79 16.67 1.10 2.67
N LYS A 80 17.41 0.85 3.74
CA LYS A 80 16.81 0.32 4.97
C LYS A 80 16.09 1.44 5.70
N ALA A 81 14.90 1.15 6.18
CA ALA A 81 14.11 2.11 6.93
C ALA A 81 13.34 1.43 8.05
N LYS A 82 13.09 2.19 9.09
CA LYS A 82 12.21 1.82 10.18
C LYS A 82 10.95 2.66 10.07
N ILE A 83 9.80 2.03 10.21
CA ILE A 83 8.53 2.71 10.12
C ILE A 83 7.75 2.48 11.40
N ILE A 84 7.25 3.58 11.97
CA ILE A 84 6.42 3.55 13.17
C ILE A 84 5.12 4.25 12.82
N SER A 85 3.99 3.58 13.05
CA SER A 85 2.67 4.16 12.86
C SER A 85 1.90 4.03 14.17
N SER A 86 1.40 5.16 14.68
CA SER A 86 0.66 5.19 15.93
C SER A 86 -0.27 6.41 15.94
N ASN A 87 -1.54 6.21 16.35
CA ASN A 87 -2.51 7.30 16.51
C ASN A 87 -2.68 8.17 15.25
N GLY A 88 -2.66 7.57 14.08
CA GLY A 88 -2.83 8.28 12.83
C GLY A 88 -1.59 9.05 12.36
N LYS A 89 -0.47 8.88 13.03
CA LYS A 89 0.82 9.50 12.66
C LYS A 89 1.82 8.44 12.30
N GLY A 90 2.68 8.75 11.35
CA GLY A 90 3.73 7.85 10.92
C GLY A 90 5.09 8.52 10.91
N ILE A 91 6.11 7.74 11.18
CA ILE A 91 7.52 8.16 11.12
C ILE A 91 8.24 7.16 10.25
N LEU A 92 9.00 7.66 9.28
CA LEU A 92 9.89 6.83 8.47
C LEU A 92 11.32 7.32 8.73
N GLU A 93 12.17 6.41 9.18
CA GLU A 93 13.56 6.68 9.53
C GLU A 93 14.47 5.80 8.70
N TYR A 94 15.39 6.39 7.95
CA TYR A 94 16.41 5.62 7.26
C TYR A 94 17.53 5.21 8.23
N ILE A 95 17.96 3.98 8.14
CA ILE A 95 18.98 3.41 9.02
C ILE A 95 20.14 2.79 8.24
#